data_0bf132c09d67eea83fb59c8a6d401d3f
#
_entry.id   0bf132c09d67eea83fb59c8a6d401d3f
#
_cell.length_a   1.000
_cell.length_b   1.000
_cell.length_c   1.000
_cell.angle_alpha   90.00
_cell.angle_beta   90.00
_cell.angle_gamma   90.00
#
_symmetry.space_group_name_H-M   'P 1'
#
loop_
_entity.id
_entity.type
_entity.pdbx_description
1 polymer ?
#
loop_
_entity_poly.entity_id
_entity_poly.type
_entity_poly.pdbx_seq_one_letter_code
_entity_poly.pdbx_strand_id
1 'polypeptide(L)'
;MNLTEDIFAYGGTSAQQVWDRHFATGYSWLPVLEESNVNFNILVMQESDIHKDVLALLLLCMYLLNQAPCYHPNHTSNSSLHKTTSRVFSLVEASGDVFSQATKLQAGLLLTAYECGHGMTDKATSTLGACFGIIRQLEHRREDVLAPVLKRCWAGIVSLDRLRLPSPISIALARFYNSN
;
A
#
# COMPACT_ATOMS: atom_id res chain seq x y z
N MET A 1 21.88 -9.17 1.06
CA MET A 1 21.15 -9.19 2.35
C MET A 1 19.85 -8.50 2.09
N ASN A 2 18.73 -9.21 2.22
CA ASN A 2 17.40 -8.66 1.86
C ASN A 2 16.69 -8.26 3.15
N LEU A 3 16.63 -6.97 3.44
CA LEU A 3 16.04 -6.42 4.67
C LEU A 3 14.64 -6.99 4.97
N THR A 4 13.87 -7.25 3.94
CA THR A 4 12.50 -7.78 4.08
C THR A 4 12.52 -9.24 4.56
N GLU A 5 13.42 -10.05 4.03
CA GLU A 5 13.60 -11.45 4.48
C GLU A 5 14.07 -11.51 5.93
N ASP A 6 14.98 -10.61 6.33
CA ASP A 6 15.45 -10.51 7.70
C ASP A 6 14.32 -10.11 8.66
N ILE A 7 13.48 -9.15 8.28
CA ILE A 7 12.30 -8.74 9.08
C ILE A 7 11.30 -9.89 9.22
N PHE A 8 11.04 -10.63 8.13
CA PHE A 8 10.11 -11.76 8.16
C PHE A 8 10.68 -12.93 8.98
N ALA A 9 11.96 -13.24 8.81
CA ALA A 9 12.63 -14.27 9.60
C ALA A 9 12.60 -13.95 11.10
N TYR A 10 12.85 -12.69 11.49
CA TYR A 10 12.73 -12.23 12.86
C TYR A 10 11.31 -12.37 13.40
N GLY A 11 10.31 -12.13 12.57
CA GLY A 11 8.88 -12.32 12.89
C GLY A 11 8.41 -13.78 12.83
N GLY A 12 9.27 -14.74 12.50
CA GLY A 12 8.92 -16.17 12.35
C GLY A 12 7.93 -16.41 11.20
N THR A 13 7.98 -15.61 10.14
CA THR A 13 7.06 -15.70 9.00
C THR A 13 7.83 -15.69 7.68
N SER A 14 7.15 -16.01 6.58
CA SER A 14 7.69 -15.92 5.22
C SER A 14 6.84 -14.97 4.36
N ALA A 15 7.40 -14.52 3.24
CA ALA A 15 6.67 -13.69 2.27
C ALA A 15 5.36 -14.37 1.82
N GLN A 16 5.39 -15.69 1.57
CA GLN A 16 4.21 -16.45 1.20
C GLN A 16 3.16 -16.46 2.33
N GLN A 17 3.57 -16.65 3.57
CA GLN A 17 2.65 -16.62 4.71
C GLN A 17 2.02 -15.23 4.93
N VAL A 18 2.78 -14.16 4.71
CA VAL A 18 2.25 -12.78 4.75
C VAL A 18 1.17 -12.59 3.69
N TRP A 19 1.45 -13.09 2.50
CA TRP A 19 0.55 -13.10 1.37
C TRP A 19 -0.75 -13.85 1.66
N ASP A 20 -0.64 -15.14 1.98
CA ASP A 20 -1.78 -16.02 2.24
C ASP A 20 -2.66 -15.46 3.36
N ARG A 21 -2.04 -14.94 4.42
CA ARG A 21 -2.76 -14.32 5.54
C ARG A 21 -3.51 -13.06 5.11
N HIS A 22 -2.92 -12.23 4.25
CA HIS A 22 -3.58 -11.01 3.78
C HIS A 22 -4.89 -11.32 3.04
N PHE A 23 -4.89 -12.31 2.15
CA PHE A 23 -6.11 -12.68 1.41
C PHE A 23 -7.08 -13.50 2.27
N ALA A 24 -6.60 -14.31 3.21
CA ALA A 24 -7.45 -15.04 4.14
C ALA A 24 -8.20 -14.14 5.13
N THR A 25 -7.64 -12.99 5.52
CA THR A 25 -8.24 -12.07 6.51
C THR A 25 -9.35 -11.18 5.95
N GLY A 26 -9.65 -11.29 4.64
CA GLY A 26 -10.84 -10.67 4.05
C GLY A 26 -10.84 -9.14 4.06
N TYR A 27 -9.72 -8.50 3.70
CA TYR A 27 -9.69 -7.03 3.47
C TYR A 27 -10.53 -6.64 2.25
N SER A 28 -11.70 -7.27 2.07
CA SER A 28 -12.64 -7.01 0.97
C SER A 28 -13.14 -5.56 0.91
N TRP A 29 -13.08 -4.86 2.05
CA TRP A 29 -13.43 -3.44 2.13
C TRP A 29 -12.39 -2.51 1.49
N LEU A 30 -11.15 -3.00 1.30
CA LEU A 30 -10.05 -2.28 0.65
C LEU A 30 -9.57 -3.07 -0.60
N PRO A 31 -10.27 -3.00 -1.73
CA PRO A 31 -10.03 -3.83 -2.89
C PRO A 31 -8.83 -3.34 -3.72
N VAL A 32 -7.71 -3.04 -3.08
CA VAL A 32 -6.50 -2.49 -3.72
C VAL A 32 -5.71 -3.58 -4.43
N LEU A 33 -5.71 -4.79 -3.86
CA LEU A 33 -5.00 -5.95 -4.38
C LEU A 33 -6.00 -6.99 -4.91
N GLU A 34 -5.57 -7.73 -5.90
CA GLU A 34 -6.25 -8.90 -6.41
C GLU A 34 -5.30 -10.09 -6.39
N GLU A 35 -5.74 -11.20 -5.81
CA GLU A 35 -4.92 -12.39 -5.62
C GLU A 35 -4.30 -12.90 -6.93
N SER A 36 -5.08 -12.90 -8.02
CA SER A 36 -4.64 -13.33 -9.34
C SER A 36 -3.54 -12.46 -9.95
N ASN A 37 -3.57 -11.15 -9.69
CA ASN A 37 -2.60 -10.21 -10.27
C ASN A 37 -1.25 -10.25 -9.57
N VAL A 38 -1.19 -10.71 -8.35
CA VAL A 38 0.07 -10.72 -7.59
C VAL A 38 0.85 -12.00 -7.78
N ASN A 39 0.20 -13.12 -8.08
CA ASN A 39 0.94 -14.29 -8.55
C ASN A 39 1.74 -13.96 -9.82
N PHE A 40 1.20 -13.12 -10.70
CA PHE A 40 1.93 -12.59 -11.84
C PHE A 40 3.09 -11.66 -11.42
N ASN A 41 2.84 -10.76 -10.48
CA ASN A 41 3.88 -9.84 -9.98
C ASN A 41 5.01 -10.57 -9.24
N ILE A 42 4.72 -11.59 -8.43
CA ILE A 42 5.73 -12.42 -7.76
C ILE A 42 6.59 -13.16 -8.79
N LEU A 43 6.00 -13.71 -9.85
CA LEU A 43 6.73 -14.40 -10.92
C LEU A 43 7.63 -13.45 -11.72
N VAL A 44 7.11 -12.26 -12.09
CA VAL A 44 7.88 -11.25 -12.81
C VAL A 44 9.02 -10.67 -11.96
N MET A 45 8.82 -10.60 -10.65
CA MET A 45 9.80 -10.04 -9.70
C MET A 45 10.93 -11.02 -9.35
N GLN A 46 10.72 -12.32 -9.50
CA GLN A 46 11.83 -13.30 -9.38
C GLN A 46 12.87 -13.15 -10.48
N GLU A 47 12.48 -12.59 -11.63
CA GLU A 47 13.35 -12.42 -12.80
C GLU A 47 14.03 -11.04 -12.90
N SER A 48 13.54 -10.01 -12.17
CA SER A 48 14.04 -8.64 -12.31
C SER A 48 14.44 -8.01 -10.98
N ASP A 49 15.71 -7.61 -10.85
CA ASP A 49 16.22 -6.88 -9.68
C ASP A 49 15.57 -5.50 -9.48
N ILE A 50 15.02 -4.93 -10.55
CA ILE A 50 14.48 -3.56 -10.59
C ILE A 50 13.23 -3.40 -9.72
N HIS A 51 12.44 -4.46 -9.55
CA HIS A 51 11.15 -4.41 -8.84
C HIS A 51 11.22 -4.91 -7.39
N LYS A 52 12.37 -5.45 -6.97
CA LYS A 52 12.52 -6.08 -5.64
C LYS A 52 12.19 -5.12 -4.49
N ASP A 53 12.62 -3.87 -4.58
CA ASP A 53 12.43 -2.89 -3.50
C ASP A 53 10.97 -2.50 -3.32
N VAL A 54 10.24 -2.36 -4.43
CA VAL A 54 8.82 -1.98 -4.39
C VAL A 54 7.96 -3.15 -3.93
N LEU A 55 8.31 -4.39 -4.32
CA LEU A 55 7.66 -5.59 -3.80
C LEU A 55 7.93 -5.78 -2.31
N ALA A 56 9.18 -5.61 -1.90
CA ALA A 56 9.57 -5.66 -0.50
C ALA A 56 8.73 -4.67 0.34
N LEU A 57 8.54 -3.45 -0.18
CA LEU A 57 7.67 -2.45 0.44
C LEU A 57 6.22 -2.93 0.52
N LEU A 58 5.67 -3.49 -0.57
CA LEU A 58 4.30 -4.01 -0.58
C LEU A 58 4.11 -5.10 0.48
N LEU A 59 5.01 -6.07 0.53
CA LEU A 59 4.99 -7.16 1.52
C LEU A 59 5.13 -6.64 2.95
N LEU A 60 5.97 -5.61 3.19
CA LEU A 60 6.06 -4.97 4.50
C LEU A 60 4.75 -4.29 4.90
N CYS A 61 4.08 -3.61 3.97
CA CYS A 61 2.78 -3.00 4.23
C CYS A 61 1.69 -4.05 4.52
N MET A 62 1.68 -5.16 3.77
CA MET A 62 0.79 -6.30 4.04
C MET A 62 1.07 -6.91 5.41
N TYR A 63 2.35 -7.14 5.73
CA TYR A 63 2.74 -7.67 7.03
C TYR A 63 2.31 -6.76 8.17
N LEU A 64 2.53 -5.45 8.04
CA LEU A 64 2.14 -4.45 9.02
C LEU A 64 0.61 -4.44 9.24
N LEU A 65 -0.16 -4.50 8.17
CA LEU A 65 -1.62 -4.51 8.22
C LEU A 65 -2.18 -5.80 8.84
N ASN A 66 -1.47 -6.93 8.66
CA ASN A 66 -1.84 -8.23 9.22
C ASN A 66 -1.48 -8.38 10.72
N GLN A 67 -0.75 -7.42 11.31
CA GLN A 67 -0.49 -7.44 12.74
C GLN A 67 -1.78 -7.18 13.51
N ALA A 68 -1.96 -7.94 14.59
CA ALA A 68 -3.11 -7.71 15.47
C ALA A 68 -3.15 -6.26 15.96
N PRO A 69 -4.33 -5.63 16.03
CA PRO A 69 -4.47 -4.29 16.57
C PRO A 69 -3.89 -4.24 17.98
N CYS A 70 -2.93 -3.38 18.20
CA CYS A 70 -2.35 -3.20 19.53
C CYS A 70 -3.29 -2.35 20.38
N TYR A 71 -4.08 -2.98 21.23
CA TYR A 71 -4.92 -2.29 22.22
C TYR A 71 -4.13 -1.68 23.39
N HIS A 72 -2.83 -1.94 23.47
CA HIS A 72 -1.99 -1.38 24.53
C HIS A 72 -1.25 -0.13 24.06
N PRO A 73 -1.40 1.02 24.75
CA PRO A 73 -0.75 2.29 24.40
C PRO A 73 0.80 2.24 24.44
N ASN A 74 1.38 1.18 25.01
CA ASN A 74 2.82 1.02 25.20
C ASN A 74 3.51 0.03 24.23
N HIS A 75 2.82 -0.44 23.17
CA HIS A 75 3.45 -1.37 22.23
C HIS A 75 4.41 -0.63 21.26
N THR A 76 5.68 -0.60 21.65
CA THR A 76 6.77 0.05 20.90
C THR A 76 7.21 -0.72 19.66
N SER A 77 6.96 -2.04 19.58
CA SER A 77 7.40 -2.89 18.47
C SER A 77 6.73 -2.52 17.13
N ASN A 78 5.40 -2.36 17.11
CA ASN A 78 4.69 -1.97 15.89
C ASN A 78 5.01 -0.52 15.47
N SER A 79 5.34 0.35 16.42
CA SER A 79 5.81 1.70 16.14
C SER A 79 7.15 1.70 15.39
N SER A 80 8.06 0.80 15.70
CA SER A 80 9.36 0.68 15.02
C SER A 80 9.20 0.17 13.59
N LEU A 81 8.42 -0.92 13.39
CA LEU A 81 8.15 -1.46 12.07
C LEU A 81 7.42 -0.44 11.18
N HIS A 82 6.38 0.22 11.70
CA HIS A 82 5.68 1.28 10.98
C HIS A 82 6.62 2.43 10.58
N LYS A 83 7.49 2.90 11.48
CA LYS A 83 8.47 3.96 11.16
C LYS A 83 9.40 3.53 10.03
N THR A 84 9.87 2.27 10.08
CA THR A 84 10.73 1.71 9.04
C THR A 84 9.97 1.64 7.71
N THR A 85 8.75 1.09 7.70
CA THR A 85 7.93 0.96 6.49
C THR A 85 7.60 2.33 5.88
N SER A 86 7.21 3.30 6.69
CA SER A 86 6.93 4.67 6.24
C SER A 86 8.18 5.35 5.66
N ARG A 87 9.36 5.12 6.25
CA ARG A 87 10.63 5.61 5.71
C ARG A 87 10.98 4.93 4.39
N VAL A 88 10.82 3.62 4.28
CA VAL A 88 11.04 2.87 3.03
C VAL A 88 10.09 3.38 1.95
N PHE A 89 8.81 3.59 2.25
CA PHE A 89 7.84 4.17 1.31
C PHE A 89 8.30 5.53 0.75
N SER A 90 8.87 6.37 1.61
CA SER A 90 9.35 7.69 1.20
C SER A 90 10.63 7.62 0.36
N LEU A 91 11.49 6.62 0.59
CA LEU A 91 12.81 6.50 -0.05
C LEU A 91 12.78 5.65 -1.34
N VAL A 92 11.87 4.67 -1.42
CA VAL A 92 11.75 3.85 -2.62
C VAL A 92 11.32 4.72 -3.79
N GLU A 93 12.26 4.98 -4.69
CA GLU A 93 11.95 5.56 -5.99
C GLU A 93 11.35 4.44 -6.84
N ALA A 94 10.07 4.59 -7.18
CA ALA A 94 9.51 3.74 -8.21
C ALA A 94 10.29 4.04 -9.50
N SER A 95 11.10 3.06 -9.96
CA SER A 95 11.75 3.13 -11.26
C SER A 95 10.71 3.63 -12.26
N GLY A 96 11.09 4.47 -13.21
CA GLY A 96 10.13 5.15 -14.11
C GLY A 96 9.13 4.26 -14.84
N ASP A 97 9.10 2.95 -14.57
CA ASP A 97 8.12 2.02 -15.10
C ASP A 97 6.79 2.08 -14.33
N VAL A 98 5.72 1.84 -15.06
CA VAL A 98 4.35 1.97 -14.57
C VAL A 98 3.95 0.90 -13.56
N PHE A 99 4.54 -0.30 -13.64
CA PHE A 99 4.24 -1.39 -12.72
C PHE A 99 4.81 -1.12 -11.33
N SER A 100 6.05 -0.63 -11.26
CA SER A 100 6.66 -0.22 -9.99
C SER A 100 5.88 0.92 -9.34
N GLN A 101 5.42 1.90 -10.14
CA GLN A 101 4.59 2.98 -9.62
C GLN A 101 3.23 2.50 -9.13
N ALA A 102 2.58 1.58 -9.85
CA ALA A 102 1.32 0.98 -9.44
C ALA A 102 1.48 0.16 -8.15
N THR A 103 2.55 -0.63 -8.03
CA THR A 103 2.86 -1.40 -6.82
C THR A 103 3.16 -0.49 -5.63
N LYS A 104 3.91 0.59 -5.83
CA LYS A 104 4.14 1.61 -4.79
C LYS A 104 2.84 2.28 -4.34
N LEU A 105 1.95 2.58 -5.28
CA LEU A 105 0.62 3.12 -4.97
C LEU A 105 -0.17 2.14 -4.10
N GLN A 106 -0.22 0.86 -4.47
CA GLN A 106 -0.90 -0.18 -3.69
C GLN A 106 -0.32 -0.30 -2.27
N ALA A 107 1.01 -0.33 -2.13
CA ALA A 107 1.69 -0.34 -0.84
C ALA A 107 1.32 0.89 0.01
N GLY A 108 1.31 2.09 -0.58
CA GLY A 108 0.92 3.32 0.10
C GLY A 108 -0.53 3.31 0.60
N LEU A 109 -1.45 2.72 -0.17
CA LEU A 109 -2.85 2.58 0.26
C LEU A 109 -2.99 1.60 1.44
N LEU A 110 -2.25 0.50 1.46
CA LEU A 110 -2.20 -0.41 2.62
C LEU A 110 -1.60 0.27 3.85
N LEU A 111 -0.52 1.04 3.67
CA LEU A 111 0.08 1.82 4.75
C LEU A 111 -0.90 2.85 5.31
N THR A 112 -1.63 3.56 4.44
CA THR A 112 -2.68 4.50 4.84
C THR A 112 -3.78 3.79 5.64
N ALA A 113 -4.21 2.60 5.22
CA ALA A 113 -5.20 1.80 5.94
C ALA A 113 -4.73 1.46 7.37
N TYR A 114 -3.46 1.04 7.51
CA TYR A 114 -2.85 0.80 8.81
C TYR A 114 -2.84 2.08 9.67
N GLU A 115 -2.40 3.19 9.11
CA GLU A 115 -2.32 4.49 9.80
C GLU A 115 -3.69 4.99 10.27
N CYS A 116 -4.73 4.83 9.42
CA CYS A 116 -6.12 5.13 9.79
C CYS A 116 -6.59 4.24 10.94
N GLY A 117 -6.37 2.95 10.86
CA GLY A 117 -6.79 1.98 11.89
C GLY A 117 -6.12 2.20 13.24
N HIS A 118 -4.96 2.86 13.27
CA HIS A 118 -4.22 3.19 14.49
C HIS A 118 -4.36 4.66 14.92
N GLY A 119 -5.29 5.42 14.32
CA GLY A 119 -5.56 6.82 14.69
C GLY A 119 -4.45 7.80 14.31
N MET A 120 -3.52 7.43 13.44
CA MET A 120 -2.41 8.27 12.99
C MET A 120 -2.84 9.19 11.84
N THR A 121 -3.83 10.05 12.09
CA THR A 121 -4.55 10.84 11.08
C THR A 121 -3.63 11.69 10.20
N ASP A 122 -2.65 12.38 10.80
CA ASP A 122 -1.74 13.26 10.05
C ASP A 122 -0.85 12.47 9.08
N LYS A 123 -0.34 11.31 9.53
CA LYS A 123 0.47 10.43 8.69
C LYS A 123 -0.36 9.83 7.57
N ALA A 124 -1.52 9.30 7.89
CA ALA A 124 -2.45 8.77 6.92
C ALA A 124 -2.82 9.84 5.87
N THR A 125 -2.96 11.13 6.27
CA THR A 125 -3.20 12.24 5.34
C THR A 125 -2.00 12.44 4.39
N SER A 126 -0.81 12.45 4.94
CA SER A 126 0.41 12.63 4.16
C SER A 126 0.62 11.47 3.18
N THR A 127 0.46 10.22 3.65
CA THR A 127 0.62 9.00 2.84
C THR A 127 -0.42 8.94 1.72
N LEU A 128 -1.69 9.25 2.03
CA LEU A 128 -2.76 9.29 1.03
C LEU A 128 -2.54 10.40 -0.01
N GLY A 129 -2.04 11.56 0.42
CA GLY A 129 -1.66 12.65 -0.49
C GLY A 129 -0.57 12.23 -1.49
N ALA A 130 0.44 11.49 -1.01
CA ALA A 130 1.46 10.91 -1.89
C ALA A 130 0.87 9.90 -2.88
N CYS A 131 -0.03 9.01 -2.42
CA CYS A 131 -0.75 8.07 -3.29
C CYS A 131 -1.56 8.80 -4.36
N PHE A 132 -2.22 9.90 -4.01
CA PHE A 132 -2.96 10.72 -4.95
C PHE A 132 -2.03 11.32 -6.03
N GLY A 133 -0.84 11.75 -5.65
CA GLY A 133 0.18 12.20 -6.60
C GLY A 133 0.59 11.10 -7.60
N ILE A 134 0.83 9.89 -7.10
CA ILE A 134 1.23 8.74 -7.93
C ILE A 134 0.11 8.36 -8.91
N ILE A 135 -1.15 8.24 -8.45
CA ILE A 135 -2.25 7.83 -9.34
C ILE A 135 -2.49 8.83 -10.46
N ARG A 136 -2.35 10.13 -10.16
CA ARG A 136 -2.44 11.19 -11.19
C ARG A 136 -1.35 11.08 -12.25
N GLN A 137 -0.15 10.73 -11.85
CA GLN A 137 0.96 10.50 -12.80
C GLN A 137 0.69 9.29 -13.69
N LEU A 138 0.17 8.19 -13.11
CA LEU A 138 -0.18 6.97 -13.85
C LEU A 138 -1.33 7.20 -14.85
N GLU A 139 -2.37 7.95 -14.48
CA GLU A 139 -3.46 8.32 -15.38
C GLU A 139 -2.97 9.11 -16.60
N HIS A 140 -1.98 9.97 -16.40
CA HIS A 140 -1.41 10.77 -17.50
C HIS A 140 -0.72 9.91 -18.57
N ARG A 141 -0.23 8.73 -18.18
CA ARG A 141 0.45 7.80 -19.09
C ARG A 141 -0.51 6.99 -19.97
N ARG A 142 -1.80 6.95 -19.68
CA ARG A 142 -2.88 6.32 -20.46
C ARG A 142 -2.58 4.87 -20.90
N GLU A 143 -2.00 4.06 -20.03
CA GLU A 143 -1.73 2.66 -20.34
C GLU A 143 -2.94 1.80 -19.99
N ASP A 144 -3.62 1.28 -21.02
CA ASP A 144 -4.84 0.47 -20.88
C ASP A 144 -4.65 -0.77 -19.98
N VAL A 145 -3.44 -1.33 -19.97
CA VAL A 145 -3.08 -2.49 -19.13
C VAL A 145 -3.25 -2.20 -17.63
N LEU A 146 -3.08 -0.95 -17.22
CA LEU A 146 -3.22 -0.53 -15.81
C LEU A 146 -4.64 -0.15 -15.42
N ALA A 147 -5.55 0.01 -16.36
CA ALA A 147 -6.91 0.48 -16.07
C ALA A 147 -7.61 -0.30 -14.95
N PRO A 148 -7.57 -1.65 -14.89
CA PRO A 148 -8.17 -2.41 -13.79
C PRO A 148 -7.50 -2.12 -12.43
N VAL A 149 -6.17 -1.98 -12.40
CA VAL A 149 -5.40 -1.69 -11.17
C VAL A 149 -5.74 -0.29 -10.69
N LEU A 150 -5.72 0.72 -11.58
CA LEU A 150 -6.04 2.10 -11.25
C LEU A 150 -7.48 2.25 -10.73
N LYS A 151 -8.44 1.56 -11.35
CA LYS A 151 -9.83 1.54 -10.86
C LYS A 151 -9.93 1.02 -9.43
N ARG A 152 -9.20 -0.05 -9.09
CA ARG A 152 -9.15 -0.58 -7.71
C ARG A 152 -8.47 0.39 -6.75
N CYS A 153 -7.36 0.98 -7.15
CA CYS A 153 -6.67 1.98 -6.34
C CYS A 153 -7.55 3.21 -6.07
N TRP A 154 -8.30 3.67 -7.06
CA TRP A 154 -9.29 4.73 -6.87
C TRP A 154 -10.38 4.35 -5.87
N ALA A 155 -10.93 3.14 -5.97
CA ALA A 155 -11.89 2.63 -4.99
C ALA A 155 -11.28 2.60 -3.57
N GLY A 156 -10.02 2.18 -3.45
CA GLY A 156 -9.27 2.22 -2.19
C GLY A 156 -9.10 3.64 -1.65
N ILE A 157 -8.72 4.60 -2.48
CA ILE A 157 -8.59 6.03 -2.09
C ILE A 157 -9.92 6.55 -1.56
N VAL A 158 -11.02 6.32 -2.28
CA VAL A 158 -12.36 6.77 -1.87
C VAL A 158 -12.79 6.12 -0.56
N SER A 159 -12.51 4.83 -0.38
CA SER A 159 -12.83 4.11 0.85
C SER A 159 -12.06 4.67 2.05
N LEU A 160 -10.76 4.92 1.88
CA LEU A 160 -9.90 5.47 2.93
C LEU A 160 -10.22 6.93 3.25
N ASP A 161 -10.59 7.74 2.26
CA ASP A 161 -11.00 9.11 2.48
C ASP A 161 -12.31 9.21 3.29
N ARG A 162 -13.24 8.28 3.06
CA ARG A 162 -14.50 8.19 3.84
C ARG A 162 -14.30 7.74 5.29
N LEU A 163 -13.26 6.97 5.57
CA LEU A 163 -12.91 6.58 6.95
C LEU A 163 -12.33 7.74 7.76
N ARG A 164 -11.97 8.82 7.10
CA ARG A 164 -11.51 10.06 7.71
C ARG A 164 -12.68 11.00 7.92
N LEU A 165 -12.76 11.55 9.11
CA LEU A 165 -13.61 12.72 9.40
C LEU A 165 -13.21 13.90 8.49
N PRO A 166 -14.08 14.89 8.23
CA PRO A 166 -14.07 15.80 7.10
C PRO A 166 -12.69 16.39 6.81
N SER A 167 -12.09 15.94 5.72
CA SER A 167 -10.79 16.36 5.23
C SER A 167 -10.96 17.17 3.92
N PRO A 168 -10.09 18.17 3.66
CA PRO A 168 -10.11 18.92 2.40
C PRO A 168 -9.92 18.05 1.14
N ILE A 169 -9.41 16.83 1.28
CA ILE A 169 -9.25 15.87 0.16
C ILE A 169 -10.63 15.38 -0.33
N SER A 170 -11.60 15.18 0.56
CA SER A 170 -12.99 14.82 0.20
C SER A 170 -13.60 15.82 -0.79
N ILE A 171 -13.27 17.10 -0.66
CA ILE A 171 -13.77 18.16 -1.55
C ILE A 171 -13.11 18.07 -2.94
N ALA A 172 -11.81 17.75 -2.99
CA ALA A 172 -11.10 17.60 -4.25
C ALA A 172 -11.56 16.34 -5.02
N LEU A 173 -11.82 15.23 -4.32
CA LEU A 173 -12.35 14.00 -4.88
C LEU A 173 -13.78 14.16 -5.40
N ALA A 174 -14.65 14.86 -4.66
CA ALA A 174 -16.02 15.14 -5.09
C ALA A 174 -16.05 15.99 -6.38
N ARG A 175 -15.14 16.95 -6.56
CA ARG A 175 -15.02 17.73 -7.78
C ARG A 175 -14.56 16.90 -8.98
N PHE A 176 -13.67 15.94 -8.77
CA PHE A 176 -13.19 15.08 -9.84
C PHE A 176 -14.24 14.07 -10.33
N TYR A 177 -15.02 13.49 -9.42
CA TYR A 177 -16.09 12.55 -9.77
C TYR A 177 -17.27 13.19 -10.49
N ASN A 178 -17.50 14.48 -10.27
CA ASN A 178 -18.58 15.24 -10.94
C ASN A 178 -18.15 15.86 -12.27
N SER A 179 -16.89 15.71 -12.69
CA SER A 179 -16.35 16.32 -13.93
C SER A 179 -16.12 15.29 -15.06
N ASN A 180 -16.40 14.01 -14.84
CA ASN A 180 -16.40 12.90 -15.80
C ASN A 180 -17.76 12.24 -15.85
#